data_4b10dbd6b9413d02e63f88fe0af4a49d
#
_entry.id   4b10dbd6b9413d02e63f88fe0af4a49d
#
_cell.length_a   1.000
_cell.length_b   1.000
_cell.length_c   1.000
_cell.angle_alpha   90.00
_cell.angle_beta   90.00
_cell.angle_gamma   90.00
#
_symmetry.space_group_name_H-M   'P 1'
#
loop_
_entity.id
_entity.type
_entity.pdbx_description
1 polymer ?
#
loop_
_entity_poly.entity_id
_entity_poly.type
_entity_poly.pdbx_seq_one_letter_code
_entity_poly.pdbx_strand_id
1 'polypeptide(L)'
;MLKIGQSLVVMLLGISSTAHANFDYFENNRQMIRNGVQAVLSCNGLFTSNRSIDQVFKSELAYLGDHVVGNSGAGNYAIDTAAKSVGVGGGDDGRRIHAVFREGVGCVVVPPDWDLADNASLPTIDLNYRTPASHLPWPMGDAIESKVLPSYVNEAALQAAEQWAFERDTPEQNTVSLLVVHKGDIVLERYADGFDRTTRTRTWSTAKSIAATLIGMKVDAGELSLDAPLGFDWLPGVTAAEADPRNKITLRHALHMSSGLYPVDSFGMEYATGSGLAYWAGASSIEGMRNRGLIREPGTFWDYENYDTLLAVYALKQTFKTDEDYRSYPHTALFEPLGMTNTMPSTDRFGDFIFSSQVYTNARDLARFGMLYLQDGVWLGKRLLSENWIEFVRTPAPASDVRGNDYGGQWWLVPDDRKDEVPADAYSTAGNRGQYVIVVPSHDLVIVRRGLDYGKQGFNRWDLLREVLKAFSHAEVYK
;
A
#
# COMPACT_ATOMS: atom_id res chain seq x y z
N MET A 1 -3.62 -14.82 -92.81
CA MET A 1 -2.88 -15.22 -91.62
C MET A 1 -3.25 -14.24 -90.52
N LEU A 2 -4.17 -14.63 -89.67
CA LEU A 2 -4.68 -13.82 -88.55
C LEU A 2 -3.78 -14.04 -87.32
N LYS A 3 -3.26 -12.98 -86.74
CA LYS A 3 -2.62 -13.01 -85.39
C LYS A 3 -3.68 -12.66 -84.38
N ILE A 4 -3.97 -13.62 -83.52
CA ILE A 4 -4.80 -13.44 -82.34
C ILE A 4 -3.88 -12.96 -81.17
N GLY A 5 -4.12 -11.74 -80.74
CA GLY A 5 -3.48 -11.22 -79.56
C GLY A 5 -4.25 -11.65 -78.29
N GLN A 6 -3.61 -12.38 -77.40
CA GLN A 6 -4.16 -12.69 -76.07
C GLN A 6 -3.82 -11.55 -75.13
N SER A 7 -4.86 -10.85 -74.65
CA SER A 7 -4.75 -9.89 -73.54
C SER A 7 -4.86 -10.64 -72.24
N LEU A 8 -3.78 -10.62 -71.42
CA LEU A 8 -3.73 -11.17 -70.09
C LEU A 8 -4.34 -10.14 -69.13
N VAL A 9 -5.53 -10.40 -68.62
CA VAL A 9 -6.12 -9.60 -67.55
C VAL A 9 -5.54 -10.12 -66.23
N VAL A 10 -4.66 -9.36 -65.63
CA VAL A 10 -4.17 -9.62 -64.26
C VAL A 10 -5.20 -9.09 -63.26
N MET A 11 -5.97 -9.98 -62.68
CA MET A 11 -6.87 -9.69 -61.56
C MET A 11 -6.04 -9.53 -60.28
N LEU A 12 -5.78 -8.31 -59.86
CA LEU A 12 -5.22 -8.01 -58.55
C LEU A 12 -6.29 -8.31 -57.50
N LEU A 13 -6.21 -9.48 -56.88
CA LEU A 13 -6.91 -9.79 -55.64
C LEU A 13 -6.29 -8.94 -54.53
N GLY A 14 -6.95 -7.82 -54.22
CA GLY A 14 -6.67 -7.05 -53.03
C GLY A 14 -6.99 -7.90 -51.79
N ILE A 15 -5.96 -8.46 -51.15
CA ILE A 15 -6.08 -9.05 -49.82
C ILE A 15 -6.25 -7.87 -48.87
N SER A 16 -7.50 -7.49 -48.60
CA SER A 16 -7.79 -6.66 -47.42
C SER A 16 -7.49 -7.50 -46.20
N SER A 17 -6.31 -7.27 -45.61
CA SER A 17 -6.01 -7.72 -44.25
C SER A 17 -6.95 -6.96 -43.32
N THR A 18 -8.10 -7.55 -43.03
CA THR A 18 -8.87 -7.16 -41.84
C THR A 18 -7.96 -7.44 -40.66
N ALA A 19 -7.36 -6.38 -40.12
CA ALA A 19 -6.73 -6.47 -38.83
C ALA A 19 -7.82 -6.95 -37.85
N HIS A 20 -7.76 -8.22 -37.47
CA HIS A 20 -8.57 -8.73 -36.39
C HIS A 20 -8.05 -7.98 -35.16
N ALA A 21 -8.77 -6.96 -34.73
CA ALA A 21 -8.55 -6.40 -33.41
C ALA A 21 -8.65 -7.57 -32.43
N ASN A 22 -7.56 -7.86 -31.73
CA ASN A 22 -7.59 -8.89 -30.70
C ASN A 22 -8.71 -8.52 -29.72
N PHE A 23 -9.70 -9.39 -29.60
CA PHE A 23 -10.82 -9.17 -28.69
C PHE A 23 -10.27 -9.20 -27.26
N ASP A 24 -10.43 -8.10 -26.53
CA ASP A 24 -10.02 -8.00 -25.15
C ASP A 24 -11.17 -8.37 -24.21
N TYR A 25 -11.15 -9.59 -23.72
CA TYR A 25 -12.15 -10.12 -22.78
C TYR A 25 -12.24 -9.36 -21.45
N PHE A 26 -11.18 -8.62 -21.09
CA PHE A 26 -11.09 -7.91 -19.79
C PHE A 26 -11.30 -6.41 -19.91
N GLU A 27 -11.59 -5.86 -21.06
CA GLU A 27 -11.73 -4.41 -21.25
C GLU A 27 -12.81 -3.82 -20.34
N ASN A 28 -13.92 -4.51 -20.18
CA ASN A 28 -14.98 -4.08 -19.28
C ASN A 28 -14.54 -4.02 -17.82
N ASN A 29 -13.77 -5.02 -17.36
CA ASN A 29 -13.22 -5.05 -16.03
C ASN A 29 -12.18 -3.93 -15.85
N ARG A 30 -11.29 -3.74 -16.82
CA ARG A 30 -10.31 -2.65 -16.78
C ARG A 30 -10.97 -1.28 -16.71
N GLN A 31 -12.02 -1.05 -17.50
CA GLN A 31 -12.75 0.22 -17.45
C GLN A 31 -13.44 0.42 -16.10
N MET A 32 -14.08 -0.60 -15.57
CA MET A 32 -14.70 -0.55 -14.24
C MET A 32 -13.64 -0.26 -13.15
N ILE A 33 -12.49 -0.93 -13.20
CA ILE A 33 -11.39 -0.70 -12.25
C ILE A 33 -10.83 0.72 -12.40
N ARG A 34 -10.62 1.25 -13.61
CA ARG A 34 -10.19 2.65 -13.82
C ARG A 34 -11.16 3.65 -13.21
N ASN A 35 -12.47 3.44 -13.43
CA ASN A 35 -13.50 4.27 -12.82
C ASN A 35 -13.43 4.20 -11.29
N GLY A 36 -13.21 3.01 -10.74
CA GLY A 36 -13.07 2.80 -9.30
C GLY A 36 -11.82 3.44 -8.73
N VAL A 37 -10.67 3.36 -9.43
CA VAL A 37 -9.44 4.07 -9.02
C VAL A 37 -9.70 5.56 -8.90
N GLN A 38 -10.33 6.17 -9.92
CA GLN A 38 -10.67 7.58 -9.89
C GLN A 38 -11.67 7.91 -8.78
N ALA A 39 -12.71 7.09 -8.59
CA ALA A 39 -13.72 7.30 -7.56
C ALA A 39 -13.10 7.25 -6.15
N VAL A 40 -12.31 6.21 -5.84
CA VAL A 40 -11.70 6.01 -4.52
C VAL A 40 -10.67 7.09 -4.21
N LEU A 41 -9.79 7.42 -5.18
CA LEU A 41 -8.76 8.45 -4.96
C LEU A 41 -9.37 9.85 -4.85
N SER A 42 -10.40 10.16 -5.65
CA SER A 42 -11.12 11.45 -5.55
C SER A 42 -11.88 11.56 -4.23
N CYS A 43 -12.60 10.52 -3.84
CA CYS A 43 -13.36 10.50 -2.59
C CYS A 43 -12.43 10.66 -1.37
N ASN A 44 -11.34 9.88 -1.30
CA ASN A 44 -10.39 10.03 -0.20
C ASN A 44 -9.63 11.35 -0.26
N GLY A 45 -9.29 11.85 -1.43
CA GLY A 45 -8.69 13.17 -1.58
C GLY A 45 -9.56 14.27 -0.98
N LEU A 46 -10.86 14.26 -1.31
CA LEU A 46 -11.81 15.24 -0.82
C LEU A 46 -12.13 15.06 0.68
N PHE A 47 -12.54 13.86 1.10
CA PHE A 47 -13.18 13.65 2.40
C PHE A 47 -12.26 13.06 3.49
N THR A 48 -11.16 12.41 3.10
CA THR A 48 -10.15 11.89 4.04
C THR A 48 -8.96 12.83 4.19
N SER A 49 -8.53 13.45 3.08
CA SER A 49 -7.32 14.29 3.02
C SER A 49 -7.62 15.79 2.99
N ASN A 50 -8.90 16.17 2.92
CA ASN A 50 -9.37 17.56 2.86
C ASN A 50 -8.70 18.38 1.74
N ARG A 51 -8.53 17.78 0.57
CA ARG A 51 -7.94 18.38 -0.62
C ARG A 51 -9.03 18.81 -1.61
N SER A 52 -8.75 19.80 -2.45
CA SER A 52 -9.68 20.15 -3.53
C SER A 52 -9.61 19.12 -4.66
N ILE A 53 -10.68 19.06 -5.48
CA ILE A 53 -10.70 18.16 -6.64
C ILE A 53 -9.59 18.49 -7.65
N ASP A 54 -9.25 19.77 -7.83
CA ASP A 54 -8.14 20.18 -8.68
C ASP A 54 -6.79 19.66 -8.18
N GLN A 55 -6.57 19.71 -6.85
CA GLN A 55 -5.37 19.13 -6.24
C GLN A 55 -5.32 17.62 -6.46
N VAL A 56 -6.47 16.92 -6.33
CA VAL A 56 -6.54 15.46 -6.55
C VAL A 56 -6.17 15.10 -8.00
N PHE A 57 -6.72 15.80 -8.98
CA PHE A 57 -6.37 15.57 -10.39
C PHE A 57 -4.91 15.87 -10.68
N LYS A 58 -4.37 16.94 -10.11
CA LYS A 58 -2.97 17.35 -10.31
C LYS A 58 -1.96 16.40 -9.67
N SER A 59 -2.36 15.63 -8.66
CA SER A 59 -1.44 14.83 -7.84
C SER A 59 -1.82 13.35 -7.74
N GLU A 60 -2.91 13.01 -7.06
CA GLU A 60 -3.29 11.62 -6.81
C GLU A 60 -3.65 10.87 -8.10
N LEU A 61 -4.32 11.54 -9.04
CA LEU A 61 -4.74 10.97 -10.31
C LEU A 61 -3.74 11.16 -11.47
N ALA A 62 -2.72 12.00 -11.29
CA ALA A 62 -1.77 12.35 -12.37
C ALA A 62 -1.11 11.14 -13.04
N TYR A 63 -0.90 10.04 -12.30
CA TYR A 63 -0.26 8.84 -12.85
C TYR A 63 -1.14 8.07 -13.87
N LEU A 64 -2.44 8.31 -13.88
CA LEU A 64 -3.36 7.70 -14.86
C LEU A 64 -3.35 8.43 -16.21
N GLY A 65 -2.92 9.70 -16.20
CA GLY A 65 -2.91 10.56 -17.40
C GLY A 65 -4.29 11.07 -17.80
N ASP A 66 -4.32 12.23 -18.44
CA ASP A 66 -5.56 12.92 -18.82
C ASP A 66 -6.43 12.12 -19.80
N HIS A 67 -5.82 11.26 -20.61
CA HIS A 67 -6.55 10.39 -21.55
C HIS A 67 -7.41 9.31 -20.85
N VAL A 68 -7.13 9.02 -19.57
CA VAL A 68 -7.89 8.04 -18.79
C VAL A 68 -8.95 8.69 -17.91
N VAL A 69 -8.59 9.77 -17.20
CA VAL A 69 -9.45 10.38 -16.18
C VAL A 69 -9.99 11.75 -16.58
N GLY A 70 -9.52 12.35 -17.68
CA GLY A 70 -9.82 13.74 -18.04
C GLY A 70 -9.18 14.74 -17.08
N ASN A 71 -9.85 15.85 -16.91
CA ASN A 71 -9.43 16.89 -15.96
C ASN A 71 -10.57 17.24 -15.01
N SER A 72 -10.27 18.02 -13.95
CA SER A 72 -11.26 18.39 -12.93
C SER A 72 -12.47 19.18 -13.46
N GLY A 73 -12.33 19.85 -14.58
CA GLY A 73 -13.41 20.65 -15.20
C GLY A 73 -14.25 19.87 -16.23
N ALA A 74 -13.80 18.71 -16.71
CA ALA A 74 -14.41 18.00 -17.84
C ALA A 74 -14.41 16.46 -17.67
N GLY A 75 -14.20 15.96 -16.46
CA GLY A 75 -14.19 14.52 -16.17
C GLY A 75 -15.61 13.93 -16.11
N ASN A 76 -15.71 12.63 -16.45
CA ASN A 76 -16.98 11.88 -16.31
C ASN A 76 -17.16 11.39 -14.86
N TYR A 77 -17.36 12.33 -13.95
CA TYR A 77 -17.58 12.04 -12.53
C TYR A 77 -18.62 13.01 -11.92
N ALA A 78 -19.17 12.60 -10.78
CA ALA A 78 -20.08 13.40 -9.99
C ALA A 78 -19.69 13.33 -8.50
N ILE A 79 -19.72 14.47 -7.81
CA ILE A 79 -19.46 14.59 -6.38
C ILE A 79 -20.78 14.91 -5.67
N ASP A 80 -21.15 14.10 -4.71
CA ASP A 80 -22.22 14.39 -3.77
C ASP A 80 -21.60 14.74 -2.41
N THR A 81 -21.58 16.02 -2.08
CA THR A 81 -20.97 16.51 -0.83
C THR A 81 -21.84 16.18 0.40
N ALA A 82 -23.16 16.04 0.23
CA ALA A 82 -24.06 15.69 1.33
C ALA A 82 -23.93 14.21 1.72
N ALA A 83 -23.89 13.33 0.72
CA ALA A 83 -23.65 11.91 0.91
C ALA A 83 -22.15 11.57 1.08
N LYS A 84 -21.25 12.55 0.91
CA LYS A 84 -19.79 12.38 0.88
C LYS A 84 -19.37 11.24 -0.05
N SER A 85 -19.84 11.29 -1.30
CA SER A 85 -19.55 10.25 -2.29
C SER A 85 -19.05 10.81 -3.61
N VAL A 86 -18.32 9.98 -4.36
CA VAL A 86 -17.88 10.28 -5.72
C VAL A 86 -18.26 9.12 -6.61
N GLY A 87 -19.04 9.39 -7.66
CA GLY A 87 -19.37 8.44 -8.71
C GLY A 87 -18.61 8.74 -9.97
N VAL A 88 -18.01 7.72 -10.61
CA VAL A 88 -17.22 7.85 -11.84
C VAL A 88 -17.73 6.91 -12.92
N GLY A 89 -17.70 7.37 -14.16
CA GLY A 89 -18.25 6.66 -15.29
C GLY A 89 -19.77 6.76 -15.34
N GLY A 90 -20.38 5.92 -16.11
CA GLY A 90 -21.82 5.98 -16.39
C GLY A 90 -22.05 6.82 -17.62
N GLY A 91 -22.89 6.37 -18.41
CA GLY A 91 -23.53 6.77 -19.64
C GLY A 91 -24.58 5.72 -19.84
N ASP A 92 -24.91 5.43 -21.06
CA ASP A 92 -25.92 4.43 -21.42
C ASP A 92 -25.51 2.98 -21.04
N ASP A 93 -24.25 2.75 -20.62
CA ASP A 93 -23.70 1.44 -20.24
C ASP A 93 -23.86 1.06 -18.75
N GLY A 94 -24.39 1.98 -17.92
CA GLY A 94 -24.73 1.69 -16.52
C GLY A 94 -23.56 1.32 -15.58
N ARG A 95 -22.30 1.57 -15.97
CA ARG A 95 -21.10 1.13 -15.22
C ARG A 95 -20.52 2.21 -14.32
N ARG A 96 -21.36 2.97 -13.65
CA ARG A 96 -20.88 3.97 -12.68
C ARG A 96 -20.42 3.28 -11.41
N ILE A 97 -19.16 3.51 -11.03
CA ILE A 97 -18.59 3.08 -9.75
C ILE A 97 -18.70 4.23 -8.77
N HIS A 98 -19.13 3.93 -7.55
CA HIS A 98 -19.18 4.89 -6.46
C HIS A 98 -18.17 4.55 -5.38
N ALA A 99 -17.55 5.59 -4.80
CA ALA A 99 -16.82 5.53 -3.55
C ALA A 99 -17.53 6.42 -2.53
N VAL A 100 -17.82 5.88 -1.36
CA VAL A 100 -18.63 6.51 -0.31
C VAL A 100 -17.80 6.65 0.94
N PHE A 101 -17.61 7.87 1.44
CA PHE A 101 -16.87 8.12 2.68
C PHE A 101 -17.64 7.59 3.88
N ARG A 102 -16.92 6.85 4.72
CA ARG A 102 -17.42 6.30 5.99
C ARG A 102 -16.48 6.70 7.13
N GLU A 103 -17.08 7.08 8.24
CA GLU A 103 -16.32 7.51 9.42
C GLU A 103 -15.38 6.40 9.91
N GLY A 104 -14.13 6.75 10.20
CA GLY A 104 -13.11 5.83 10.67
C GLY A 104 -12.51 4.86 9.63
N VAL A 105 -13.11 4.79 8.44
CA VAL A 105 -12.72 3.84 7.36
C VAL A 105 -12.17 4.56 6.12
N GLY A 106 -12.59 5.81 5.88
CA GLY A 106 -12.33 6.49 4.62
C GLY A 106 -13.35 6.09 3.55
N CYS A 107 -12.95 6.09 2.29
CA CYS A 107 -13.88 5.83 1.19
C CYS A 107 -13.95 4.35 0.85
N VAL A 108 -15.14 3.79 0.98
CA VAL A 108 -15.49 2.41 0.60
C VAL A 108 -16.02 2.43 -0.84
N VAL A 109 -15.45 1.58 -1.69
CA VAL A 109 -15.93 1.42 -3.07
C VAL A 109 -17.07 0.42 -3.12
N VAL A 110 -18.11 0.74 -3.91
CA VAL A 110 -19.28 -0.11 -4.12
C VAL A 110 -19.44 -0.43 -5.60
N PRO A 111 -19.97 -1.62 -5.94
CA PRO A 111 -20.12 -2.06 -7.32
C PRO A 111 -21.19 -1.27 -8.08
N PRO A 112 -21.28 -1.38 -9.41
CA PRO A 112 -22.23 -0.63 -10.24
C PRO A 112 -23.71 -0.86 -9.92
N ASP A 113 -24.03 -2.03 -9.39
CA ASP A 113 -25.40 -2.46 -9.03
C ASP A 113 -25.78 -2.13 -7.57
N TRP A 114 -24.94 -1.39 -6.86
CA TRP A 114 -25.21 -0.97 -5.48
C TRP A 114 -26.27 0.10 -5.43
N ASP A 115 -27.29 -0.11 -4.57
CA ASP A 115 -28.26 0.95 -4.28
C ASP A 115 -27.66 1.95 -3.27
N LEU A 116 -27.52 3.21 -3.68
CA LEU A 116 -26.99 4.27 -2.81
C LEU A 116 -27.85 4.54 -1.57
N ALA A 117 -29.11 4.10 -1.56
CA ALA A 117 -29.94 4.14 -0.34
C ALA A 117 -29.40 3.24 0.77
N ASP A 118 -28.62 2.22 0.41
CA ASP A 118 -28.01 1.28 1.35
C ASP A 118 -26.65 1.76 1.93
N ASN A 119 -26.19 2.95 1.59
CA ASN A 119 -24.92 3.51 2.07
C ASN A 119 -24.79 3.50 3.60
N ALA A 120 -25.90 3.57 4.33
CA ALA A 120 -25.88 3.52 5.80
C ALA A 120 -25.40 2.17 6.34
N SER A 121 -25.52 1.09 5.58
CA SER A 121 -25.08 -0.27 5.95
C SER A 121 -23.57 -0.50 5.76
N LEU A 122 -22.88 0.39 5.04
CA LEU A 122 -21.44 0.28 4.83
C LEU A 122 -20.66 0.43 6.15
N PRO A 123 -19.52 -0.25 6.29
CA PRO A 123 -18.72 -0.28 7.51
C PRO A 123 -18.34 1.11 8.02
N THR A 124 -18.36 1.27 9.33
CA THR A 124 -17.81 2.43 10.05
C THR A 124 -16.97 1.97 11.22
N ILE A 125 -16.08 2.82 11.69
CA ILE A 125 -15.34 2.62 12.94
C ILE A 125 -15.59 3.85 13.80
N ASP A 126 -16.14 3.65 15.00
CA ASP A 126 -16.33 4.73 15.96
C ASP A 126 -14.98 5.12 16.58
N LEU A 127 -14.58 6.36 16.34
CA LEU A 127 -13.33 6.94 16.87
C LEU A 127 -13.60 8.04 17.91
N ASN A 128 -14.84 8.20 18.37
CA ASN A 128 -15.23 9.27 19.30
C ASN A 128 -14.55 9.16 20.68
N TYR A 129 -14.03 7.99 21.02
CA TYR A 129 -13.26 7.79 22.25
C TYR A 129 -11.82 8.32 22.18
N ARG A 130 -11.35 8.69 20.97
CA ARG A 130 -9.98 9.21 20.80
C ARG A 130 -9.86 10.61 21.41
N THR A 131 -8.85 10.78 22.26
CA THR A 131 -8.44 12.09 22.70
C THR A 131 -7.48 12.69 21.68
N PRO A 132 -7.79 13.87 21.09
CA PRO A 132 -6.84 14.53 20.22
C PRO A 132 -5.53 14.81 20.98
N ALA A 133 -4.44 14.19 20.54
CA ALA A 133 -3.14 14.29 21.18
C ALA A 133 -2.20 15.30 20.49
N SER A 134 -2.71 16.06 19.50
CA SER A 134 -1.89 16.98 18.69
C SER A 134 -1.14 18.05 19.51
N HIS A 135 -1.66 18.40 20.71
CA HIS A 135 -1.04 19.35 21.62
C HIS A 135 0.04 18.74 22.52
N LEU A 136 0.11 17.42 22.60
CA LEU A 136 1.18 16.75 23.37
C LEU A 136 2.51 16.87 22.63
N PRO A 137 3.63 16.84 23.38
CA PRO A 137 4.96 16.81 22.77
C PRO A 137 5.16 15.57 21.88
N TRP A 138 5.99 15.73 20.84
CA TRP A 138 6.51 14.61 20.06
C TRP A 138 7.23 13.60 20.99
N PRO A 139 7.09 12.28 20.83
CA PRO A 139 6.38 11.61 19.74
C PRO A 139 4.91 11.29 20.02
N MET A 140 4.37 11.51 21.21
CA MET A 140 2.95 11.19 21.52
C MET A 140 1.96 12.15 20.86
N GLY A 141 2.37 13.39 20.62
CA GLY A 141 1.62 14.40 19.89
C GLY A 141 2.47 15.08 18.82
N ASP A 142 1.96 16.18 18.29
CA ASP A 142 2.58 16.90 17.19
C ASP A 142 3.25 18.22 17.60
N ALA A 143 3.25 18.54 18.90
CA ALA A 143 3.93 19.72 19.39
C ALA A 143 5.44 19.49 19.35
N ILE A 144 6.15 20.31 18.57
CA ILE A 144 7.61 20.31 18.48
C ILE A 144 8.08 21.66 18.98
N GLU A 145 8.92 21.64 19.99
CA GLU A 145 9.69 22.83 20.35
C GLU A 145 10.73 23.08 19.27
N SER A 146 10.85 24.36 18.84
CA SER A 146 11.88 24.74 17.88
C SER A 146 13.24 24.37 18.45
N LYS A 147 13.88 23.34 17.90
CA LYS A 147 15.20 22.89 18.35
C LYS A 147 16.27 23.34 17.36
N VAL A 148 17.36 23.82 17.90
CA VAL A 148 18.60 23.94 17.14
C VAL A 148 19.06 22.52 16.80
N LEU A 149 19.45 22.27 15.56
CA LEU A 149 19.97 20.97 15.17
C LEU A 149 21.15 20.58 16.07
N PRO A 150 21.22 19.30 16.50
CA PRO A 150 22.37 18.84 17.26
C PRO A 150 23.69 19.09 16.52
N SER A 151 24.74 19.48 17.22
CA SER A 151 26.04 19.86 16.64
C SER A 151 26.73 18.72 15.85
N TYR A 152 26.31 17.49 16.07
CA TYR A 152 26.81 16.32 15.33
C TYR A 152 26.09 16.11 13.99
N VAL A 153 25.02 16.84 13.69
CA VAL A 153 24.32 16.79 12.42
C VAL A 153 24.97 17.81 11.47
N ASN A 154 25.41 17.35 10.32
CA ASN A 154 25.87 18.24 9.25
C ASN A 154 24.65 18.84 8.55
N GLU A 155 24.28 20.05 8.93
CA GLU A 155 23.10 20.76 8.40
C GLU A 155 23.17 20.92 6.87
N ALA A 156 24.33 21.27 6.32
CA ALA A 156 24.48 21.46 4.88
C ALA A 156 24.28 20.14 4.10
N ALA A 157 24.76 19.03 4.63
CA ALA A 157 24.53 17.71 4.03
C ALA A 157 23.06 17.28 4.15
N LEU A 158 22.39 17.61 5.26
CA LEU A 158 20.98 17.31 5.45
C LEU A 158 20.10 18.12 4.48
N GLN A 159 20.41 19.42 4.28
CA GLN A 159 19.75 20.27 3.30
C GLN A 159 20.01 19.78 1.86
N ALA A 160 21.22 19.30 1.56
CA ALA A 160 21.52 18.73 0.24
C ALA A 160 20.72 17.44 -0.02
N ALA A 161 20.54 16.58 0.98
CA ALA A 161 19.70 15.38 0.88
C ALA A 161 18.22 15.74 0.70
N GLU A 162 17.73 16.77 1.42
CA GLU A 162 16.39 17.32 1.24
C GLU A 162 16.19 17.82 -0.19
N GLN A 163 17.10 18.68 -0.68
CA GLN A 163 17.04 19.19 -2.04
C GLN A 163 17.06 18.05 -3.06
N TRP A 164 17.97 17.08 -2.88
CA TRP A 164 18.05 15.89 -3.74
C TRP A 164 16.73 15.12 -3.80
N ALA A 165 16.02 14.99 -2.68
CA ALA A 165 14.76 14.24 -2.63
C ALA A 165 13.60 14.96 -3.34
N PHE A 166 13.58 16.31 -3.33
CA PHE A 166 12.49 17.09 -3.93
C PHE A 166 12.80 17.57 -5.35
N GLU A 167 14.07 17.87 -5.67
CA GLU A 167 14.49 18.40 -6.97
C GLU A 167 15.07 17.25 -7.79
N ARG A 168 14.19 16.52 -8.48
CA ARG A 168 14.58 15.35 -9.28
C ARG A 168 14.76 15.71 -10.74
N ASP A 169 15.64 14.97 -11.44
CA ASP A 169 15.89 15.13 -12.88
C ASP A 169 14.67 14.74 -13.74
N THR A 170 13.71 14.07 -13.17
CA THR A 170 12.46 13.67 -13.83
C THR A 170 11.23 14.03 -12.99
N PRO A 171 10.18 14.58 -13.62
CA PRO A 171 8.92 14.83 -12.92
C PRO A 171 8.20 13.54 -12.49
N GLU A 172 8.64 12.38 -12.98
CA GLU A 172 8.10 11.06 -12.58
C GLU A 172 8.37 10.77 -11.10
N GLN A 173 9.43 11.33 -10.53
CA GLN A 173 9.82 11.17 -9.12
C GLN A 173 9.32 12.37 -8.31
N ASN A 174 8.12 12.29 -7.79
CA ASN A 174 7.43 13.38 -7.11
C ASN A 174 7.37 13.16 -5.60
N THR A 175 8.26 13.81 -4.84
CA THR A 175 8.25 13.78 -3.37
C THR A 175 7.27 14.83 -2.83
N VAL A 176 6.33 14.39 -1.99
CA VAL A 176 5.36 15.30 -1.34
C VAL A 176 5.63 15.52 0.14
N SER A 177 6.36 14.63 0.80
CA SER A 177 6.95 14.90 2.11
C SER A 177 8.20 14.08 2.36
N LEU A 178 9.13 14.66 3.10
CA LEU A 178 10.32 14.03 3.65
C LEU A 178 10.44 14.38 5.13
N LEU A 179 10.57 13.34 5.96
CA LEU A 179 10.76 13.50 7.38
C LEU A 179 11.90 12.58 7.83
N VAL A 180 12.82 13.12 8.62
CA VAL A 180 13.96 12.38 9.17
C VAL A 180 13.93 12.49 10.69
N VAL A 181 13.90 11.34 11.35
CA VAL A 181 14.03 11.22 12.80
C VAL A 181 15.39 10.62 13.12
N HIS A 182 16.15 11.25 14.00
CA HIS A 182 17.41 10.74 14.48
C HIS A 182 17.45 10.79 16.01
N LYS A 183 17.77 9.66 16.63
CA LYS A 183 17.78 9.51 18.12
C LYS A 183 16.46 9.97 18.78
N GLY A 184 15.34 9.72 18.08
CA GLY A 184 13.99 10.04 18.56
C GLY A 184 13.50 11.46 18.23
N ASP A 185 14.37 12.36 17.80
CA ASP A 185 14.02 13.76 17.45
C ASP A 185 13.83 13.93 15.94
N ILE A 186 12.82 14.70 15.52
CA ILE A 186 12.68 15.14 14.12
C ILE A 186 13.78 16.17 13.82
N VAL A 187 14.68 15.82 12.90
CA VAL A 187 15.79 16.69 12.49
C VAL A 187 15.55 17.31 11.10
N LEU A 188 14.62 16.74 10.31
CA LEU A 188 14.18 17.28 9.04
C LEU A 188 12.70 16.98 8.84
N GLU A 189 11.95 18.00 8.41
CA GLU A 189 10.55 17.85 8.02
C GLU A 189 10.21 18.86 6.94
N ARG A 190 9.91 18.37 5.73
CA ARG A 190 9.52 19.21 4.58
C ARG A 190 8.32 18.62 3.85
N TYR A 191 7.47 19.49 3.36
CA TYR A 191 6.28 19.18 2.56
C TYR A 191 6.33 19.98 1.24
N ALA A 192 5.84 19.36 0.18
CA ALA A 192 5.63 20.05 -1.09
C ALA A 192 4.41 20.97 -1.00
N ASP A 193 4.30 21.93 -1.92
CA ASP A 193 3.17 22.86 -1.99
C ASP A 193 1.82 22.11 -2.04
N GLY A 194 0.90 22.52 -1.18
CA GLY A 194 -0.42 21.90 -1.04
C GLY A 194 -0.45 20.63 -0.20
N PHE A 195 0.65 20.29 0.48
CA PHE A 195 0.74 19.24 1.48
C PHE A 195 1.25 19.81 2.81
N ASP A 196 0.87 19.20 3.90
CA ASP A 196 1.31 19.55 5.24
C ASP A 196 1.36 18.32 6.16
N ARG A 197 1.70 18.56 7.45
CA ARG A 197 1.81 17.48 8.46
C ARG A 197 0.51 16.73 8.73
N THR A 198 -0.64 17.29 8.36
CA THR A 198 -1.96 16.68 8.55
C THR A 198 -2.46 15.96 7.31
N THR A 199 -1.84 16.20 6.16
CA THR A 199 -2.27 15.64 4.89
C THR A 199 -2.07 14.13 4.86
N ARG A 200 -3.18 13.41 4.80
CA ARG A 200 -3.20 11.95 4.63
C ARG A 200 -3.07 11.61 3.16
N THR A 201 -2.14 10.73 2.83
CA THR A 201 -2.08 10.12 1.51
C THR A 201 -2.11 8.61 1.62
N ARG A 202 -2.49 7.92 0.54
CA ARG A 202 -2.53 6.46 0.51
C ARG A 202 -1.13 5.88 0.69
N THR A 203 -0.99 4.88 1.54
CA THR A 203 0.29 4.21 1.81
C THR A 203 0.68 3.19 0.78
N TRP A 204 -0.28 2.74 -0.05
CA TRP A 204 -0.07 1.59 -0.92
C TRP A 204 0.48 0.40 -0.11
N SER A 205 1.43 -0.33 -0.65
CA SER A 205 1.94 -1.56 -0.03
C SER A 205 2.69 -1.36 1.30
N THR A 206 2.98 -0.14 1.74
CA THR A 206 3.41 0.11 3.13
C THR A 206 2.37 -0.37 4.14
N ALA A 207 1.10 -0.46 3.75
CA ALA A 207 0.03 -1.07 4.54
C ALA A 207 0.32 -2.53 4.93
N LYS A 208 1.06 -3.27 4.12
CA LYS A 208 1.46 -4.66 4.39
C LYS A 208 2.31 -4.79 5.65
N SER A 209 3.23 -3.86 5.87
CA SER A 209 4.05 -3.83 7.09
C SER A 209 3.22 -3.47 8.32
N ILE A 210 2.19 -2.61 8.16
CA ILE A 210 1.22 -2.32 9.24
C ILE A 210 0.41 -3.59 9.57
N ALA A 211 -0.07 -4.32 8.55
CA ALA A 211 -0.75 -5.60 8.76
C ALA A 211 0.13 -6.60 9.50
N ALA A 212 1.40 -6.74 9.08
CA ALA A 212 2.36 -7.63 9.73
C ALA A 212 2.55 -7.26 11.21
N THR A 213 2.56 -5.98 11.55
CA THR A 213 2.66 -5.51 12.94
C THR A 213 1.47 -5.97 13.78
N LEU A 214 0.26 -5.76 13.27
CA LEU A 214 -0.98 -6.18 13.96
C LEU A 214 -1.05 -7.71 14.12
N ILE A 215 -0.61 -8.45 13.11
CA ILE A 215 -0.50 -9.92 13.14
C ILE A 215 0.56 -10.35 14.15
N GLY A 216 1.70 -9.66 14.20
CA GLY A 216 2.77 -9.93 15.15
C GLY A 216 2.33 -9.81 16.59
N MET A 217 1.53 -8.81 16.91
CA MET A 217 0.95 -8.67 18.24
C MET A 217 0.07 -9.87 18.64
N LYS A 218 -0.66 -10.47 17.67
CA LYS A 218 -1.46 -11.69 17.90
C LYS A 218 -0.61 -12.95 18.01
N VAL A 219 0.50 -13.01 17.26
CA VAL A 219 1.48 -14.09 17.39
C VAL A 219 2.16 -14.04 18.77
N ASP A 220 2.59 -12.85 19.19
CA ASP A 220 3.20 -12.64 20.52
C ASP A 220 2.24 -12.94 21.67
N ALA A 221 0.93 -12.72 21.46
CA ALA A 221 -0.12 -13.10 22.42
C ALA A 221 -0.46 -14.61 22.39
N GLY A 222 0.12 -15.38 21.46
CA GLY A 222 -0.19 -16.81 21.32
C GLY A 222 -1.55 -17.10 20.67
N GLU A 223 -2.21 -16.09 20.11
CA GLU A 223 -3.49 -16.24 19.42
C GLU A 223 -3.35 -16.68 17.96
N LEU A 224 -2.18 -16.47 17.37
CA LEU A 224 -1.78 -16.94 16.04
C LEU A 224 -0.44 -17.67 16.11
N SER A 225 -0.21 -18.57 15.16
CA SER A 225 1.08 -19.27 15.00
C SER A 225 1.65 -18.98 13.62
N LEU A 226 2.96 -18.66 13.54
CA LEU A 226 3.64 -18.51 12.26
C LEU A 226 3.72 -19.83 11.48
N ASP A 227 3.89 -20.94 12.16
CA ASP A 227 4.30 -22.20 11.55
C ASP A 227 3.20 -23.28 11.56
N ALA A 228 2.09 -23.05 12.26
CA ALA A 228 0.94 -23.94 12.15
C ALA A 228 0.18 -23.71 10.84
N PRO A 229 -0.38 -24.76 10.24
CA PRO A 229 -1.30 -24.60 9.12
C PRO A 229 -2.43 -23.63 9.43
N LEU A 230 -2.85 -22.84 8.45
CA LEU A 230 -3.91 -21.85 8.64
C LEU A 230 -5.27 -22.46 8.97
N GLY A 231 -5.55 -23.68 8.49
CA GLY A 231 -6.73 -24.46 8.89
C GLY A 231 -8.07 -23.90 8.39
N PHE A 232 -8.06 -23.12 7.31
CA PHE A 232 -9.28 -22.54 6.74
C PHE A 232 -10.09 -23.57 5.95
N ASP A 233 -11.39 -23.34 5.87
CA ASP A 233 -12.25 -24.01 4.90
C ASP A 233 -12.13 -23.33 3.53
N TRP A 234 -11.32 -23.92 2.66
CA TRP A 234 -10.99 -23.34 1.35
C TRP A 234 -12.06 -23.62 0.29
N LEU A 235 -12.79 -24.75 0.40
CA LEU A 235 -13.73 -25.21 -0.61
C LEU A 235 -15.06 -25.61 0.05
N PRO A 236 -15.84 -24.67 0.54
CA PRO A 236 -17.10 -24.96 1.23
C PRO A 236 -18.03 -25.83 0.38
N GLY A 237 -18.52 -26.94 0.94
CA GLY A 237 -19.49 -27.81 0.31
C GLY A 237 -18.97 -28.66 -0.88
N VAL A 238 -17.66 -28.61 -1.16
CA VAL A 238 -17.06 -29.37 -2.28
C VAL A 238 -16.19 -30.53 -1.79
N THR A 239 -15.23 -30.24 -0.91
CA THR A 239 -14.32 -31.24 -0.33
C THR A 239 -14.16 -30.99 1.15
N ALA A 240 -13.71 -32.02 1.88
CA ALA A 240 -13.28 -31.84 3.25
C ALA A 240 -12.02 -30.99 3.30
N ALA A 241 -11.97 -29.99 4.21
CA ALA A 241 -10.86 -29.05 4.30
C ALA A 241 -9.50 -29.74 4.51
N GLU A 242 -9.48 -30.85 5.25
CA GLU A 242 -8.28 -31.64 5.50
C GLU A 242 -7.71 -32.34 4.25
N ALA A 243 -8.51 -32.51 3.20
CA ALA A 243 -8.07 -33.07 1.92
C ALA A 243 -7.54 -31.97 0.95
N ASP A 244 -7.72 -30.71 1.25
CA ASP A 244 -7.26 -29.60 0.43
C ASP A 244 -5.74 -29.41 0.62
N PRO A 245 -4.92 -29.50 -0.45
CA PRO A 245 -3.47 -29.36 -0.34
C PRO A 245 -3.04 -27.96 0.14
N ARG A 246 -3.92 -26.94 0.07
CA ARG A 246 -3.67 -25.60 0.59
C ARG A 246 -3.61 -25.56 2.13
N ASN A 247 -4.06 -26.63 2.81
CA ASN A 247 -3.93 -26.76 4.27
C ASN A 247 -2.49 -26.85 4.78
N LYS A 248 -1.50 -27.00 3.88
CA LYS A 248 -0.08 -26.88 4.23
C LYS A 248 0.41 -25.45 4.38
N ILE A 249 -0.38 -24.48 3.91
CA ILE A 249 0.00 -23.07 3.96
C ILE A 249 -0.04 -22.58 5.41
N THR A 250 1.06 -21.95 5.83
CA THR A 250 1.20 -21.34 7.14
C THR A 250 1.15 -19.81 7.04
N LEU A 251 0.98 -19.14 8.17
CA LEU A 251 1.05 -17.69 8.24
C LEU A 251 2.42 -17.16 7.77
N ARG A 252 3.51 -17.87 8.11
CA ARG A 252 4.87 -17.56 7.62
C ARG A 252 4.93 -17.53 6.10
N HIS A 253 4.37 -18.52 5.42
CA HIS A 253 4.36 -18.57 3.95
C HIS A 253 3.65 -17.36 3.34
N ALA A 254 2.52 -16.96 3.90
CA ALA A 254 1.78 -15.78 3.44
C ALA A 254 2.56 -14.47 3.68
N LEU A 255 3.16 -14.30 4.88
CA LEU A 255 3.95 -13.11 5.21
C LEU A 255 5.26 -13.03 4.44
N HIS A 256 5.84 -14.16 4.03
CA HIS A 256 7.04 -14.24 3.20
C HIS A 256 6.76 -14.19 1.69
N MET A 257 5.50 -13.95 1.26
CA MET A 257 5.14 -13.94 -0.17
C MET A 257 5.49 -15.26 -0.88
N SER A 258 5.28 -16.37 -0.21
CA SER A 258 5.64 -17.71 -0.69
C SER A 258 4.57 -18.76 -0.41
N SER A 259 3.31 -18.37 -0.48
CA SER A 259 2.17 -19.29 -0.24
C SER A 259 2.08 -20.45 -1.23
N GLY A 260 2.65 -20.30 -2.42
CA GLY A 260 2.53 -21.27 -3.52
C GLY A 260 1.20 -21.22 -4.26
N LEU A 261 0.31 -20.31 -3.88
CA LEU A 261 -0.96 -20.08 -4.55
C LEU A 261 -0.77 -19.40 -5.92
N TYR A 262 -1.69 -19.65 -6.85
CA TYR A 262 -1.67 -19.02 -8.16
C TYR A 262 -1.65 -17.48 -8.04
N PRO A 263 -0.64 -16.79 -8.62
CA PRO A 263 -0.52 -15.34 -8.53
C PRO A 263 -1.50 -14.69 -9.51
N VAL A 264 -2.53 -14.02 -8.99
CA VAL A 264 -3.56 -13.37 -9.82
C VAL A 264 -3.25 -11.91 -10.14
N ASP A 265 -2.27 -11.31 -9.47
CA ASP A 265 -1.88 -9.91 -9.68
C ASP A 265 -0.70 -9.76 -10.64
N SER A 266 -0.02 -10.85 -11.00
CA SER A 266 1.13 -10.84 -11.88
C SER A 266 0.81 -10.25 -13.26
N PHE A 267 1.80 -9.62 -13.90
CA PHE A 267 1.73 -9.07 -15.26
C PHE A 267 0.64 -8.00 -15.47
N GLY A 268 0.27 -7.27 -14.42
CA GLY A 268 -0.76 -6.21 -14.50
C GLY A 268 -2.20 -6.73 -14.46
N MET A 269 -2.41 -8.02 -14.23
CA MET A 269 -3.75 -8.61 -14.06
C MET A 269 -4.46 -8.08 -12.82
N GLU A 270 -3.74 -7.49 -11.87
CA GLU A 270 -4.30 -6.71 -10.75
C GLU A 270 -5.41 -5.76 -11.22
N TYR A 271 -5.22 -5.12 -12.37
CA TYR A 271 -6.18 -4.14 -12.92
C TYR A 271 -7.25 -4.75 -13.83
N ALA A 272 -7.38 -6.07 -13.89
CA ALA A 272 -8.38 -6.75 -14.72
C ALA A 272 -9.15 -7.84 -13.96
N THR A 273 -8.47 -8.69 -13.19
CA THR A 273 -9.06 -9.89 -12.56
C THR A 273 -8.53 -10.17 -11.16
N GLY A 274 -7.47 -9.48 -10.74
CA GLY A 274 -6.81 -9.69 -9.46
C GLY A 274 -7.42 -8.88 -8.31
N SER A 275 -6.57 -8.48 -7.38
CA SER A 275 -6.97 -7.72 -6.18
C SER A 275 -7.61 -6.36 -6.50
N GLY A 276 -7.39 -5.83 -7.69
CA GLY A 276 -8.03 -4.61 -8.15
C GLY A 276 -9.56 -4.66 -8.16
N LEU A 277 -10.18 -5.84 -8.29
CA LEU A 277 -11.62 -5.98 -8.16
C LEU A 277 -12.10 -5.65 -6.74
N ALA A 278 -11.34 -6.05 -5.71
CA ALA A 278 -11.63 -5.68 -4.33
C ALA A 278 -11.30 -4.21 -4.02
N TYR A 279 -10.18 -3.72 -4.55
CA TYR A 279 -9.70 -2.36 -4.26
C TYR A 279 -10.53 -1.27 -4.91
N TRP A 280 -11.08 -1.54 -6.12
CA TRP A 280 -11.59 -0.51 -7.00
C TRP A 280 -12.99 -0.79 -7.56
N ALA A 281 -13.50 -2.02 -7.40
CA ALA A 281 -14.79 -2.40 -7.99
C ALA A 281 -15.81 -2.94 -6.97
N GLY A 282 -15.49 -2.90 -5.67
CA GLY A 282 -16.41 -3.29 -4.60
C GLY A 282 -16.59 -4.80 -4.44
N ALA A 283 -15.71 -5.63 -5.02
CA ALA A 283 -15.69 -7.06 -4.74
C ALA A 283 -15.14 -7.35 -3.34
N SER A 284 -15.41 -8.55 -2.82
CA SER A 284 -14.85 -9.01 -1.55
C SER A 284 -13.35 -9.27 -1.67
N SER A 285 -12.59 -8.76 -0.71
CA SER A 285 -11.15 -9.03 -0.59
C SER A 285 -10.86 -10.48 -0.18
N ILE A 286 -11.81 -11.15 0.46
CA ILE A 286 -11.68 -12.54 0.92
C ILE A 286 -12.00 -13.53 -0.19
N GLU A 287 -13.08 -13.32 -0.95
CA GLU A 287 -13.51 -14.28 -1.99
C GLU A 287 -12.44 -14.48 -3.07
N GLY A 288 -11.82 -13.39 -3.56
CA GLY A 288 -10.73 -13.49 -4.54
C GLY A 288 -9.52 -14.25 -4.03
N MET A 289 -9.20 -14.10 -2.75
CA MET A 289 -8.12 -14.82 -2.08
C MET A 289 -8.39 -16.33 -2.00
N ARG A 290 -9.62 -16.72 -1.66
CA ARG A 290 -10.00 -18.13 -1.44
C ARG A 290 -10.05 -18.96 -2.71
N ASN A 291 -10.28 -18.35 -3.85
CA ASN A 291 -10.45 -19.03 -5.14
C ASN A 291 -9.13 -19.33 -5.88
N ARG A 292 -7.99 -19.20 -5.22
CA ARG A 292 -6.66 -19.48 -5.79
C ARG A 292 -6.27 -20.94 -5.60
N GLY A 293 -5.88 -21.59 -6.70
CA GLY A 293 -5.33 -22.96 -6.65
C GLY A 293 -3.87 -22.97 -6.20
N LEU A 294 -3.44 -24.07 -5.55
CA LEU A 294 -2.04 -24.30 -5.22
C LEU A 294 -1.30 -24.78 -6.47
N ILE A 295 -0.24 -24.09 -6.87
CA ILE A 295 0.58 -24.42 -8.05
C ILE A 295 2.04 -24.74 -7.72
N ARG A 296 2.47 -24.46 -6.50
CA ARG A 296 3.83 -24.72 -5.99
C ARG A 296 3.77 -25.17 -4.54
N GLU A 297 4.80 -25.87 -4.09
CA GLU A 297 4.93 -26.19 -2.67
C GLU A 297 5.12 -24.90 -1.88
N PRO A 298 4.34 -24.67 -0.79
CA PRO A 298 4.48 -23.49 0.05
C PRO A 298 5.92 -23.32 0.58
N GLY A 299 6.40 -22.09 0.59
CA GLY A 299 7.75 -21.75 1.04
C GLY A 299 8.86 -21.88 -0.01
N THR A 300 8.57 -22.40 -1.22
CA THR A 300 9.61 -22.71 -2.22
C THR A 300 9.80 -21.67 -3.31
N PHE A 301 8.87 -20.73 -3.45
CA PHE A 301 8.94 -19.71 -4.48
C PHE A 301 8.38 -18.38 -3.97
N TRP A 302 9.14 -17.32 -4.15
CA TRP A 302 8.74 -15.97 -3.81
C TRP A 302 7.98 -15.33 -4.98
N ASP A 303 6.78 -14.82 -4.69
CA ASP A 303 5.97 -14.08 -5.66
C ASP A 303 5.19 -12.97 -4.95
N TYR A 304 5.46 -11.72 -5.29
CA TYR A 304 4.82 -10.59 -4.62
C TYR A 304 3.35 -10.51 -4.97
N GLU A 305 2.51 -10.83 -3.99
CA GLU A 305 1.08 -11.02 -4.21
C GLU A 305 0.24 -10.32 -3.13
N ASN A 306 -0.71 -9.47 -3.53
CA ASN A 306 -1.58 -8.77 -2.59
C ASN A 306 -2.45 -9.73 -1.80
N TYR A 307 -2.93 -10.79 -2.44
CA TYR A 307 -3.77 -11.77 -1.79
C TYR A 307 -3.04 -12.66 -0.77
N ASP A 308 -1.71 -12.74 -0.80
CA ASP A 308 -0.96 -13.39 0.28
C ASP A 308 -1.02 -12.56 1.57
N THR A 309 -0.92 -11.23 1.45
CA THR A 309 -1.16 -10.34 2.59
C THR A 309 -2.60 -10.41 3.07
N LEU A 310 -3.58 -10.42 2.16
CA LEU A 310 -5.00 -10.50 2.54
C LEU A 310 -5.33 -11.85 3.19
N LEU A 311 -4.63 -12.93 2.82
CA LEU A 311 -4.72 -14.23 3.49
C LEU A 311 -4.25 -14.13 4.95
N ALA A 312 -3.14 -13.45 5.20
CA ALA A 312 -2.65 -13.20 6.56
C ALA A 312 -3.61 -12.28 7.36
N VAL A 313 -4.20 -11.28 6.70
CA VAL A 313 -5.24 -10.41 7.31
C VAL A 313 -6.51 -11.19 7.61
N TYR A 314 -6.88 -12.16 6.79
CA TYR A 314 -8.00 -13.05 7.08
C TYR A 314 -7.70 -13.95 8.30
N ALA A 315 -6.47 -14.44 8.44
CA ALA A 315 -6.06 -15.16 9.65
C ALA A 315 -6.19 -14.25 10.90
N LEU A 316 -5.78 -12.99 10.79
CA LEU A 316 -5.98 -12.02 11.86
C LEU A 316 -7.46 -11.86 12.21
N LYS A 317 -8.36 -11.72 11.21
CA LYS A 317 -9.80 -11.60 11.44
C LYS A 317 -10.36 -12.78 12.24
N GLN A 318 -9.88 -14.00 11.99
CA GLN A 318 -10.36 -15.21 12.67
C GLN A 318 -10.06 -15.23 14.18
N THR A 319 -9.19 -14.36 14.69
CA THR A 319 -8.92 -14.24 16.13
C THR A 319 -10.00 -13.45 16.89
N PHE A 320 -10.93 -12.81 16.21
CA PHE A 320 -11.97 -11.99 16.81
C PHE A 320 -13.33 -12.69 16.82
N LYS A 321 -14.13 -12.42 17.85
CA LYS A 321 -15.49 -12.95 17.99
C LYS A 321 -16.53 -12.11 17.27
N THR A 322 -16.26 -10.82 17.13
CA THR A 322 -17.17 -9.86 16.48
C THR A 322 -16.43 -9.05 15.42
N ASP A 323 -17.16 -8.60 14.42
CA ASP A 323 -16.61 -7.68 13.41
C ASP A 323 -16.27 -6.30 14.02
N GLU A 324 -16.90 -5.90 15.10
CA GLU A 324 -16.60 -4.65 15.80
C GLU A 324 -15.24 -4.73 16.48
N ASP A 325 -14.95 -5.81 17.22
CA ASP A 325 -13.63 -6.05 17.82
C ASP A 325 -12.53 -6.08 16.75
N TYR A 326 -12.79 -6.74 15.62
CA TYR A 326 -11.86 -6.79 14.50
C TYR A 326 -11.59 -5.39 13.94
N ARG A 327 -12.65 -4.62 13.66
CA ARG A 327 -12.48 -3.28 13.06
C ARG A 327 -11.87 -2.27 14.01
N SER A 328 -12.09 -2.37 15.31
CA SER A 328 -11.47 -1.48 16.31
C SER A 328 -10.01 -1.82 16.60
N TYR A 329 -9.58 -3.06 16.36
CA TYR A 329 -8.27 -3.57 16.76
C TYR A 329 -7.06 -2.77 16.22
N PRO A 330 -6.99 -2.37 14.95
CA PRO A 330 -5.85 -1.57 14.49
C PRO A 330 -5.66 -0.27 15.26
N HIS A 331 -6.76 0.34 15.67
CA HIS A 331 -6.76 1.57 16.45
C HIS A 331 -6.32 1.32 17.88
N THR A 332 -6.97 0.41 18.57
CA THR A 332 -6.74 0.15 19.99
C THR A 332 -5.39 -0.51 20.29
N ALA A 333 -4.94 -1.40 19.39
CA ALA A 333 -3.68 -2.14 19.60
C ALA A 333 -2.43 -1.40 19.10
N LEU A 334 -2.55 -0.62 18.01
CA LEU A 334 -1.38 -0.03 17.35
C LEU A 334 -1.46 1.50 17.26
N PHE A 335 -2.51 2.04 16.62
CA PHE A 335 -2.49 3.46 16.24
C PHE A 335 -2.56 4.39 17.46
N GLU A 336 -3.42 4.11 18.42
CA GLU A 336 -3.53 4.91 19.65
C GLU A 336 -2.32 4.80 20.54
N PRO A 337 -1.81 3.59 20.86
CA PRO A 337 -0.58 3.46 21.63
C PRO A 337 0.60 4.22 21.04
N LEU A 338 0.71 4.29 19.71
CA LEU A 338 1.78 5.04 19.04
C LEU A 338 1.49 6.53 18.85
N GLY A 339 0.28 7.01 19.12
CA GLY A 339 -0.12 8.38 18.82
C GLY A 339 -0.35 8.64 17.31
N MET A 340 -0.61 7.60 16.53
CA MET A 340 -0.90 7.67 15.08
C MET A 340 -2.35 8.12 14.81
N THR A 341 -2.69 9.32 15.24
CA THR A 341 -4.07 9.83 15.25
C THR A 341 -4.60 10.23 13.86
N ASN A 342 -3.72 10.33 12.87
CA ASN A 342 -4.08 10.63 11.48
C ASN A 342 -4.14 9.39 10.58
N THR A 343 -4.04 8.19 11.16
CA THR A 343 -4.04 6.95 10.40
C THR A 343 -5.45 6.36 10.32
N MET A 344 -5.85 5.99 9.10
CA MET A 344 -7.17 5.48 8.76
C MET A 344 -7.02 4.25 7.86
N PRO A 345 -7.30 3.04 8.34
CA PRO A 345 -7.29 1.82 7.54
C PRO A 345 -8.62 1.66 6.81
N SER A 346 -8.57 1.38 5.51
CA SER A 346 -9.80 1.17 4.73
C SER A 346 -10.18 -0.30 4.65
N THR A 347 -11.50 -0.52 4.54
CA THR A 347 -12.10 -1.85 4.35
C THR A 347 -12.76 -1.96 2.97
N ASP A 348 -13.05 -3.18 2.55
CA ASP A 348 -14.05 -3.41 1.52
C ASP A 348 -15.46 -3.15 2.07
N ARG A 349 -16.49 -3.27 1.23
CA ARG A 349 -17.88 -3.04 1.63
C ARG A 349 -18.43 -4.03 2.66
N PHE A 350 -17.73 -5.13 2.89
CA PHE A 350 -18.07 -6.16 3.88
C PHE A 350 -17.39 -5.93 5.24
N GLY A 351 -16.53 -4.93 5.34
CA GLY A 351 -15.83 -4.59 6.58
C GLY A 351 -14.48 -5.29 6.73
N ASP A 352 -13.98 -5.94 5.69
CA ASP A 352 -12.69 -6.60 5.70
C ASP A 352 -11.58 -5.62 5.30
N PHE A 353 -10.53 -5.51 6.13
CA PHE A 353 -9.44 -4.59 5.88
C PHE A 353 -8.65 -4.93 4.62
N ILE A 354 -8.43 -3.92 3.78
CA ILE A 354 -7.59 -4.03 2.58
C ILE A 354 -6.15 -3.61 2.93
N PHE A 355 -5.56 -4.24 3.95
CA PHE A 355 -4.20 -3.92 4.44
C PHE A 355 -3.08 -4.29 3.47
N SER A 356 -3.37 -4.90 2.36
CA SER A 356 -2.37 -5.06 1.30
C SER A 356 -2.02 -3.72 0.62
N SER A 357 -2.89 -2.69 0.75
CA SER A 357 -2.75 -1.46 -0.05
C SER A 357 -3.48 -0.21 0.47
N GLN A 358 -4.51 -0.32 1.30
CA GLN A 358 -5.41 0.81 1.58
C GLN A 358 -5.38 1.28 3.04
N VAL A 359 -4.32 1.99 3.40
CA VAL A 359 -4.23 2.80 4.61
C VAL A 359 -3.93 4.23 4.20
N TYR A 360 -4.62 5.20 4.79
CA TYR A 360 -4.37 6.63 4.61
C TYR A 360 -3.73 7.19 5.88
N THR A 361 -2.60 7.86 5.75
CA THR A 361 -1.85 8.38 6.89
C THR A 361 -0.91 9.52 6.47
N ASN A 362 -0.35 10.23 7.44
CA ASN A 362 0.62 11.29 7.22
C ASN A 362 2.07 10.81 7.49
N ALA A 363 3.05 11.70 7.25
CA ALA A 363 4.46 11.36 7.44
C ALA A 363 4.83 11.15 8.91
N ARG A 364 4.27 11.95 9.83
CA ARG A 364 4.58 11.83 11.27
C ARG A 364 4.09 10.53 11.87
N ASP A 365 2.90 10.06 11.50
CA ASP A 365 2.38 8.77 11.95
C ASP A 365 3.26 7.62 11.45
N LEU A 366 3.72 7.69 10.20
CA LEU A 366 4.67 6.71 9.68
C LEU A 366 6.05 6.79 10.35
N ALA A 367 6.48 7.97 10.78
CA ALA A 367 7.71 8.09 11.57
C ALA A 367 7.58 7.39 12.94
N ARG A 368 6.44 7.56 13.63
CA ARG A 368 6.13 6.82 14.88
C ARG A 368 6.15 5.31 14.66
N PHE A 369 5.55 4.88 13.54
CA PHE A 369 5.57 3.48 13.12
C PHE A 369 7.01 2.97 12.91
N GLY A 370 7.84 3.73 12.20
CA GLY A 370 9.26 3.40 12.02
C GLY A 370 10.05 3.38 13.34
N MET A 371 9.77 4.32 14.24
CA MET A 371 10.43 4.38 15.54
C MET A 371 10.10 3.16 16.44
N LEU A 372 8.91 2.58 16.35
CA LEU A 372 8.58 1.31 17.02
C LEU A 372 9.57 0.21 16.61
N TYR A 373 9.86 0.12 15.33
CA TYR A 373 10.80 -0.87 14.80
C TYR A 373 12.26 -0.53 15.07
N LEU A 374 12.61 0.76 15.06
CA LEU A 374 13.93 1.24 15.46
C LEU A 374 14.25 0.88 16.92
N GLN A 375 13.25 0.87 17.79
CA GLN A 375 13.36 0.57 19.21
C GLN A 375 13.03 -0.90 19.53
N ASP A 376 13.26 -1.81 18.58
CA ASP A 376 13.05 -3.26 18.74
C ASP A 376 11.71 -3.64 19.37
N GLY A 377 10.63 -2.97 18.93
CA GLY A 377 9.26 -3.24 19.36
C GLY A 377 8.87 -2.63 20.71
N VAL A 378 9.72 -1.79 21.29
CA VAL A 378 9.44 -1.05 22.53
C VAL A 378 8.98 0.37 22.19
N TRP A 379 7.90 0.82 22.77
CA TRP A 379 7.40 2.18 22.62
C TRP A 379 7.20 2.82 24.00
N LEU A 380 7.92 3.91 24.26
CA LEU A 380 7.89 4.65 25.55
C LEU A 380 8.00 3.73 26.77
N GLY A 381 8.90 2.76 26.71
CA GLY A 381 9.15 1.80 27.79
C GLY A 381 8.19 0.60 27.83
N LYS A 382 7.18 0.56 26.97
CA LYS A 382 6.25 -0.57 26.84
C LYS A 382 6.58 -1.42 25.61
N ARG A 383 6.78 -2.73 25.80
CA ARG A 383 6.95 -3.65 24.67
C ARG A 383 5.59 -3.89 24.00
N LEU A 384 5.52 -3.59 22.70
CA LEU A 384 4.35 -3.83 21.86
C LEU A 384 4.56 -5.01 20.90
N LEU A 385 5.82 -5.29 20.53
CA LEU A 385 6.24 -6.43 19.70
C LEU A 385 7.42 -7.13 20.37
N SER A 386 7.48 -8.45 20.24
CA SER A 386 8.64 -9.22 20.73
C SER A 386 9.88 -8.99 19.86
N GLU A 387 11.05 -9.24 20.43
CA GLU A 387 12.31 -9.25 19.68
C GLU A 387 12.29 -10.32 18.59
N ASN A 388 11.67 -11.47 18.86
CA ASN A 388 11.49 -12.54 17.86
C ASN A 388 10.69 -12.07 16.66
N TRP A 389 9.66 -11.22 16.86
CA TRP A 389 8.90 -10.66 15.75
C TRP A 389 9.73 -9.65 14.93
N ILE A 390 10.49 -8.79 15.61
CA ILE A 390 11.39 -7.87 14.92
C ILE A 390 12.43 -8.63 14.12
N GLU A 391 13.00 -9.69 14.68
CA GLU A 391 13.96 -10.55 13.95
C GLU A 391 13.30 -11.24 12.76
N PHE A 392 12.08 -11.76 12.91
CA PHE A 392 11.32 -12.37 11.81
C PHE A 392 11.13 -11.42 10.62
N VAL A 393 10.77 -10.15 10.86
CA VAL A 393 10.50 -9.21 9.76
C VAL A 393 11.77 -8.74 9.05
N ARG A 394 12.92 -8.73 9.71
CA ARG A 394 14.21 -8.31 9.15
C ARG A 394 15.11 -9.46 8.69
N THR A 395 14.69 -10.70 8.88
CA THR A 395 15.41 -11.88 8.38
C THR A 395 14.94 -12.17 6.94
N PRO A 396 15.87 -12.41 5.99
CA PRO A 396 15.49 -12.77 4.63
C PRO A 396 14.55 -13.98 4.58
N ALA A 397 13.46 -13.85 3.85
CA ALA A 397 12.58 -14.96 3.56
C ALA A 397 13.34 -16.00 2.71
N PRO A 398 13.31 -17.30 3.06
CA PRO A 398 14.13 -18.32 2.38
C PRO A 398 14.00 -18.30 0.85
N ALA A 399 12.78 -18.10 0.34
CA ALA A 399 12.51 -18.06 -1.10
C ALA A 399 12.91 -16.73 -1.78
N SER A 400 13.43 -15.74 -1.05
CA SER A 400 13.90 -14.46 -1.62
C SER A 400 15.39 -14.49 -2.02
N ASP A 401 16.09 -15.60 -1.84
CA ASP A 401 17.49 -15.79 -2.18
C ASP A 401 17.79 -15.48 -3.66
N VAL A 402 16.93 -15.92 -4.56
CA VAL A 402 17.01 -15.65 -6.00
C VAL A 402 16.91 -14.15 -6.36
N ARG A 403 16.53 -13.33 -5.41
CA ARG A 403 16.38 -11.87 -5.53
C ARG A 403 17.47 -11.09 -4.78
N GLY A 404 18.49 -11.75 -4.25
CA GLY A 404 19.53 -11.12 -3.43
C GLY A 404 19.06 -10.82 -2.01
N ASN A 405 18.21 -11.66 -1.43
CA ASN A 405 17.76 -11.60 -0.04
C ASN A 405 17.07 -10.28 0.35
N ASP A 406 16.33 -9.66 -0.59
CA ASP A 406 15.78 -8.31 -0.45
C ASP A 406 14.41 -8.25 0.27
N TYR A 407 13.89 -9.36 0.82
CA TYR A 407 12.56 -9.42 1.43
C TYR A 407 12.53 -10.27 2.69
N GLY A 408 11.85 -9.77 3.72
CA GLY A 408 11.58 -10.46 4.99
C GLY A 408 10.09 -10.67 5.25
N GLY A 409 9.65 -10.50 6.49
CA GLY A 409 8.24 -10.61 6.89
C GLY A 409 7.44 -9.36 6.57
N GLN A 410 7.04 -9.14 5.32
CA GLN A 410 6.35 -7.94 4.81
C GLN A 410 7.17 -6.65 4.92
N TRP A 411 8.49 -6.78 4.97
CA TRP A 411 9.47 -5.70 4.93
C TRP A 411 10.51 -5.96 3.85
N TRP A 412 11.04 -4.88 3.27
CA TRP A 412 12.09 -4.91 2.27
C TRP A 412 13.44 -4.72 2.96
N LEU A 413 14.39 -5.56 2.63
CA LEU A 413 15.73 -5.53 3.17
C LEU A 413 16.70 -4.89 2.17
N VAL A 414 17.89 -4.51 2.63
CA VAL A 414 18.97 -4.09 1.73
C VAL A 414 19.40 -5.30 0.91
N PRO A 415 19.26 -5.27 -0.43
CA PRO A 415 19.67 -6.38 -1.26
C PRO A 415 21.20 -6.54 -1.22
N ASP A 416 21.67 -7.75 -1.47
CA ASP A 416 23.09 -8.11 -1.30
C ASP A 416 24.04 -7.22 -2.10
N ASP A 417 23.63 -6.75 -3.28
CA ASP A 417 24.40 -5.88 -4.16
C ASP A 417 24.49 -4.41 -3.71
N ARG A 418 23.74 -4.03 -2.64
CA ARG A 418 23.72 -2.66 -2.11
C ARG A 418 24.30 -2.54 -0.71
N LYS A 419 24.72 -3.65 -0.09
CA LYS A 419 25.22 -3.67 1.31
C LYS A 419 26.56 -2.92 1.50
N ASP A 420 27.30 -2.68 0.42
CA ASP A 420 28.51 -1.86 0.44
C ASP A 420 28.21 -0.34 0.33
N GLU A 421 26.97 0.04 -0.01
CA GLU A 421 26.58 1.44 -0.22
C GLU A 421 25.81 2.03 0.96
N VAL A 422 25.05 1.18 1.67
CA VAL A 422 24.20 1.57 2.81
C VAL A 422 24.31 0.51 3.92
N PRO A 423 23.98 0.86 5.18
CA PRO A 423 24.03 -0.10 6.29
C PRO A 423 23.20 -1.36 6.00
N ALA A 424 23.84 -2.53 6.16
CA ALA A 424 23.22 -3.81 5.85
C ALA A 424 22.06 -4.17 6.79
N ASP A 425 21.98 -3.55 7.96
CA ASP A 425 20.89 -3.70 8.94
C ASP A 425 19.70 -2.78 8.66
N ALA A 426 19.76 -1.94 7.62
CA ALA A 426 18.64 -1.11 7.22
C ALA A 426 17.54 -1.96 6.57
N TYR A 427 16.30 -1.61 6.85
CA TYR A 427 15.14 -2.21 6.22
C TYR A 427 14.03 -1.18 6.02
N SER A 428 13.08 -1.46 5.14
CA SER A 428 12.11 -0.44 4.71
C SER A 428 10.76 -1.04 4.40
N THR A 429 9.71 -0.29 4.69
CA THR A 429 8.44 -0.49 3.97
C THR A 429 8.59 0.00 2.54
N ALA A 430 7.78 -0.53 1.61
CA ALA A 430 7.72 0.02 0.27
C ALA A 430 6.30 -0.02 -0.29
N GLY A 431 5.76 1.15 -0.56
CA GLY A 431 4.48 1.32 -1.23
C GLY A 431 4.65 1.93 -2.62
N ASN A 432 3.76 1.56 -3.52
CA ASN A 432 3.73 2.13 -4.87
C ASN A 432 3.76 3.66 -4.81
N ARG A 433 4.29 4.29 -5.84
CA ARG A 433 4.45 5.74 -5.96
C ARG A 433 5.36 6.34 -4.86
N GLY A 434 6.30 5.55 -4.30
CA GLY A 434 7.37 6.04 -3.42
C GLY A 434 6.96 6.31 -1.97
N GLN A 435 6.18 5.40 -1.38
CA GLN A 435 5.82 5.43 0.03
C GLN A 435 6.85 4.62 0.81
N TYR A 436 7.75 5.25 1.53
CA TYR A 436 8.84 4.57 2.25
C TYR A 436 8.89 4.98 3.72
N VAL A 437 9.15 3.99 4.57
CA VAL A 437 9.63 4.15 5.94
C VAL A 437 10.92 3.33 6.02
N ILE A 438 12.05 3.99 6.10
CA ILE A 438 13.37 3.35 6.17
C ILE A 438 13.81 3.39 7.64
N VAL A 439 14.16 2.25 8.19
CA VAL A 439 14.65 2.08 9.56
C VAL A 439 16.10 1.65 9.49
N VAL A 440 16.99 2.33 10.22
CA VAL A 440 18.43 2.07 10.24
C VAL A 440 18.89 1.95 11.69
N PRO A 441 18.85 0.73 12.27
CA PRO A 441 19.16 0.52 13.68
C PRO A 441 20.57 0.99 14.06
N SER A 442 21.58 0.68 13.26
CA SER A 442 22.99 1.08 13.51
C SER A 442 23.22 2.60 13.54
N HIS A 443 22.26 3.40 13.09
CA HIS A 443 22.36 4.86 13.03
C HIS A 443 21.25 5.58 13.81
N ASP A 444 20.46 4.90 14.62
CA ASP A 444 19.31 5.49 15.34
C ASP A 444 18.44 6.36 14.43
N LEU A 445 18.16 5.89 13.19
CA LEU A 445 17.61 6.71 12.13
C LEU A 445 16.31 6.12 11.57
N VAL A 446 15.30 6.99 11.38
CA VAL A 446 14.09 6.71 10.61
C VAL A 446 13.94 7.78 9.53
N ILE A 447 13.73 7.35 8.29
CA ILE A 447 13.45 8.25 7.17
C ILE A 447 12.07 7.90 6.62
N VAL A 448 11.18 8.89 6.53
CA VAL A 448 9.87 8.75 5.88
C VAL A 448 9.85 9.60 4.63
N ARG A 449 9.62 8.96 3.49
CA ARG A 449 9.30 9.66 2.24
C ARG A 449 7.87 9.32 1.84
N ARG A 450 7.07 10.34 1.56
CA ARG A 450 5.81 10.17 0.84
C ARG A 450 6.00 10.69 -0.57
N GLY A 451 5.60 9.88 -1.54
CA GLY A 451 5.71 10.20 -2.94
C GLY A 451 4.37 10.11 -3.68
N LEU A 452 4.30 10.75 -4.83
CA LEU A 452 3.26 10.58 -5.84
C LEU A 452 3.92 10.28 -7.19
N ASP A 453 4.93 9.41 -7.14
CA ASP A 453 5.69 9.00 -8.32
C ASP A 453 4.78 8.38 -9.38
N TYR A 454 5.14 8.53 -10.64
CA TYR A 454 4.45 7.96 -11.79
C TYR A 454 5.44 7.58 -12.89
N GLY A 455 4.94 6.98 -13.99
CA GLY A 455 5.81 6.58 -15.10
C GLY A 455 6.68 5.37 -14.79
N LYS A 456 7.87 5.33 -15.42
CA LYS A 456 8.77 4.16 -15.37
C LYS A 456 10.01 4.36 -14.51
N GLN A 457 10.36 5.62 -14.21
CA GLN A 457 11.54 5.95 -13.43
C GLN A 457 11.18 6.02 -11.93
N GLY A 458 11.16 4.87 -11.27
CA GLY A 458 10.89 4.79 -9.83
C GLY A 458 11.95 5.51 -9.00
N PHE A 459 11.52 6.08 -7.87
CA PHE A 459 12.43 6.65 -6.88
C PHE A 459 13.11 5.53 -6.09
N ASN A 460 14.44 5.61 -5.91
CA ASN A 460 15.18 4.59 -5.16
C ASN A 460 15.36 5.01 -3.69
N ARG A 461 14.81 4.21 -2.77
CA ARG A 461 14.87 4.47 -1.33
C ARG A 461 16.28 4.31 -0.74
N TRP A 462 17.10 3.41 -1.31
CA TRP A 462 18.47 3.19 -0.83
C TRP A 462 19.40 4.34 -1.25
N ASP A 463 19.16 4.97 -2.41
CA ASP A 463 19.84 6.20 -2.78
C ASP A 463 19.47 7.35 -1.84
N LEU A 464 18.18 7.46 -1.45
CA LEU A 464 17.77 8.43 -0.44
C LEU A 464 18.48 8.19 0.89
N LEU A 465 18.56 6.95 1.34
CA LEU A 465 19.29 6.59 2.55
C LEU A 465 20.74 7.04 2.47
N ARG A 466 21.43 6.71 1.36
CA ARG A 466 22.83 7.13 1.15
C ARG A 466 23.00 8.64 1.22
N GLU A 467 22.10 9.41 0.60
CA GLU A 467 22.17 10.88 0.65
C GLU A 467 21.94 11.42 2.06
N VAL A 468 20.95 10.91 2.79
CA VAL A 468 20.66 11.33 4.18
C VAL A 468 21.81 10.98 5.12
N LEU A 469 22.45 9.83 4.97
CA LEU A 469 23.55 9.39 5.82
C LEU A 469 24.76 10.34 5.78
N LYS A 470 24.94 11.10 4.72
CA LYS A 470 26.01 12.12 4.64
C LYS A 470 25.89 13.21 5.71
N ALA A 471 24.68 13.39 6.27
CA ALA A 471 24.45 14.35 7.35
C ALA A 471 24.87 13.82 8.73
N PHE A 472 25.11 12.54 8.87
CA PHE A 472 25.45 11.89 10.14
C PHE A 472 26.86 11.32 10.03
N SER A 473 27.83 11.97 10.67
CA SER A 473 29.23 11.51 10.66
C SER A 473 29.39 10.16 11.36
N HIS A 474 30.25 9.29 10.82
CA HIS A 474 30.62 7.99 11.38
C HIS A 474 31.33 8.03 12.75
N ALA A 475 31.41 9.18 13.39
CA ALA A 475 32.09 9.35 14.67
C ALA A 475 31.14 9.05 15.83
N GLU A 476 30.93 7.77 16.13
CA GLU A 476 30.55 7.21 17.45
C GLU A 476 29.79 5.87 17.35
N VAL A 477 30.28 4.94 16.55
CA VAL A 477 29.79 3.52 16.57
C VAL A 477 30.74 2.63 17.40
N TYR A 478 31.39 3.18 18.44
CA TYR A 478 32.12 2.35 19.40
C TYR A 478 31.95 2.95 20.81
N LYS A 479 30.90 2.54 21.49
CA LYS A 479 30.96 2.27 22.94
C LYS A 479 29.84 1.35 23.37
#